data_3e37cd86e8e9ec2f610d489bc69245c2
#
_entry.id   3e37cd86e8e9ec2f610d489bc69245c2
#
_cell.length_a   1.000
_cell.length_b   1.000
_cell.length_c   1.000
_cell.angle_alpha   90.00
_cell.angle_beta   90.00
_cell.angle_gamma   90.00
#
_symmetry.space_group_name_H-M   'P 1'
#
loop_
_entity.id
_entity.type
_entity.pdbx_description
1 polymer ?
#
loop_
_entity_poly.entity_id
_entity_poly.type
_entity_poly.pdbx_seq_one_letter_code
_entity_poly.pdbx_strand_id
1 'polypeptide(L)'
;FGSTKTDCGYRLLNEKVGIIYGDAINLQRQDEILQILEAKGWIYNGVLGIGSFSYQHVTRDTYGFAIKATYAELELPGGTGMGTVCGREPRAIFKQPKTDDGLKNSARGLLHVADVDGLTLFENVDWATEQRGMLQTTFLDGTPRNPTTLADIRARVESQL
;
A
#
# COMPACT_ATOMS: atom_id res chain seq x y z
N PHE A 1 -17.59 -34.87 -19.01
CA PHE A 1 -16.74 -34.29 -20.07
C PHE A 1 -15.76 -35.34 -20.67
N GLY A 2 -15.53 -36.42 -19.97
CA GLY A 2 -14.56 -37.46 -20.37
C GLY A 2 -13.14 -37.11 -19.98
N SER A 3 -12.30 -38.15 -19.94
CA SER A 3 -10.86 -38.05 -19.68
C SER A 3 -10.12 -39.19 -20.39
N THR A 4 -8.86 -38.94 -20.68
CA THR A 4 -7.92 -39.98 -21.17
C THR A 4 -6.92 -40.30 -20.06
N LYS A 5 -6.40 -41.52 -20.07
CA LYS A 5 -5.30 -41.93 -19.18
C LYS A 5 -3.98 -41.70 -19.89
N THR A 6 -3.05 -41.04 -19.25
CA THR A 6 -1.71 -40.82 -19.79
C THR A 6 -0.80 -42.02 -19.51
N ASP A 7 0.34 -42.10 -20.19
CA ASP A 7 1.34 -43.13 -19.99
C ASP A 7 1.90 -43.17 -18.57
N CYS A 8 1.90 -42.00 -17.89
CA CYS A 8 2.29 -41.87 -16.47
C CYS A 8 1.20 -42.30 -15.49
N GLY A 9 0.01 -42.74 -15.99
CA GLY A 9 -1.08 -43.24 -15.18
C GLY A 9 -2.07 -42.18 -14.66
N TYR A 10 -1.81 -40.92 -14.87
CA TYR A 10 -2.71 -39.84 -14.51
C TYR A 10 -3.86 -39.65 -15.51
N ARG A 11 -4.94 -39.01 -15.08
CA ARG A 11 -6.07 -38.63 -15.94
C ARG A 11 -5.85 -37.25 -16.51
N LEU A 12 -6.09 -37.11 -17.80
CA LEU A 12 -6.12 -35.83 -18.50
C LEU A 12 -7.56 -35.53 -18.92
N LEU A 13 -8.05 -34.35 -18.63
CA LEU A 13 -9.37 -33.90 -19.08
C LEU A 13 -9.42 -33.91 -20.62
N ASN A 14 -10.64 -34.12 -21.18
CA ASN A 14 -10.86 -34.09 -22.61
C ASN A 14 -10.28 -32.80 -23.22
N GLU A 15 -9.55 -32.94 -24.33
CA GLU A 15 -8.84 -31.84 -25.01
C GLU A 15 -9.75 -30.70 -25.48
N LYS A 16 -11.05 -30.98 -25.63
CA LYS A 16 -12.06 -29.97 -26.01
C LYS A 16 -12.57 -29.14 -24.82
N VAL A 17 -12.11 -29.46 -23.61
CA VAL A 17 -12.51 -28.76 -22.38
C VAL A 17 -11.31 -28.08 -21.76
N GLY A 18 -11.26 -26.77 -21.82
CA GLY A 18 -10.25 -25.95 -21.13
C GLY A 18 -10.76 -25.46 -19.79
N ILE A 19 -9.83 -25.26 -18.86
CA ILE A 19 -10.08 -24.66 -17.54
C ILE A 19 -9.25 -23.40 -17.42
N ILE A 20 -9.86 -22.31 -16.96
CA ILE A 20 -9.16 -21.09 -16.54
C ILE A 20 -9.51 -20.86 -15.07
N TYR A 21 -8.47 -20.69 -14.25
CA TYR A 21 -8.64 -20.31 -12.85
C TYR A 21 -7.72 -19.13 -12.52
N GLY A 22 -8.29 -17.99 -12.10
CA GLY A 22 -7.56 -16.72 -11.96
C GLY A 22 -7.77 -16.00 -10.63
N ASP A 23 -8.25 -16.68 -9.59
CA ASP A 23 -8.50 -16.06 -8.30
C ASP A 23 -7.27 -16.12 -7.40
N ALA A 24 -6.64 -14.97 -7.17
CA ALA A 24 -5.52 -14.75 -6.26
C ALA A 24 -4.35 -15.75 -6.49
N ILE A 25 -4.00 -16.03 -7.75
CA ILE A 25 -2.92 -16.94 -8.09
C ILE A 25 -1.55 -16.32 -7.76
N ASN A 26 -0.79 -17.04 -6.95
CA ASN A 26 0.63 -16.81 -6.66
C ASN A 26 1.36 -18.16 -6.71
N LEU A 27 2.66 -18.18 -6.51
CA LEU A 27 3.46 -19.42 -6.58
C LEU A 27 2.98 -20.48 -5.58
N GLN A 28 2.73 -20.08 -4.34
CA GLN A 28 2.23 -21.02 -3.31
C GLN A 28 0.89 -21.64 -3.71
N ARG A 29 -0.05 -20.81 -4.17
CA ARG A 29 -1.38 -21.29 -4.57
C ARG A 29 -1.34 -22.17 -5.81
N GLN A 30 -0.42 -21.89 -6.73
CA GLN A 30 -0.15 -22.76 -7.87
C GLN A 30 0.32 -24.15 -7.39
N ASP A 31 1.29 -24.20 -6.49
CA ASP A 31 1.82 -25.46 -5.97
C ASP A 31 0.74 -26.25 -5.22
N GLU A 32 -0.08 -25.59 -4.40
CA GLU A 32 -1.22 -26.21 -3.73
C GLU A 32 -2.22 -26.84 -4.71
N ILE A 33 -2.55 -26.14 -5.80
CA ILE A 33 -3.46 -26.64 -6.84
C ILE A 33 -2.86 -27.89 -7.52
N LEU A 34 -1.59 -27.83 -7.90
CA LEU A 34 -0.91 -28.94 -8.55
C LEU A 34 -0.83 -30.17 -7.64
N GLN A 35 -0.49 -29.99 -6.37
CA GLN A 35 -0.44 -31.07 -5.37
C GLN A 35 -1.81 -31.74 -5.17
N ILE A 36 -2.88 -30.94 -5.10
CA ILE A 36 -4.25 -31.46 -4.96
C ILE A 36 -4.64 -32.29 -6.18
N LEU A 37 -4.29 -31.84 -7.39
CA LEU A 37 -4.60 -32.56 -8.62
C LEU A 37 -3.79 -33.87 -8.73
N GLU A 38 -2.51 -33.81 -8.41
CA GLU A 38 -1.62 -34.97 -8.38
C GLU A 38 -2.15 -36.02 -7.39
N ALA A 39 -2.48 -35.65 -6.16
CA ALA A 39 -3.03 -36.55 -5.15
C ALA A 39 -4.35 -37.20 -5.60
N LYS A 40 -5.12 -36.54 -6.46
CA LYS A 40 -6.35 -37.09 -7.07
C LYS A 40 -6.10 -37.88 -8.37
N GLY A 41 -4.86 -37.98 -8.81
CA GLY A 41 -4.48 -38.66 -10.04
C GLY A 41 -4.85 -37.91 -11.33
N TRP A 42 -4.85 -36.58 -11.30
CA TRP A 42 -5.13 -35.71 -12.44
C TRP A 42 -3.91 -34.90 -12.87
N ILE A 43 -3.74 -34.75 -14.18
CA ILE A 43 -2.84 -33.72 -14.73
C ILE A 43 -3.62 -32.43 -14.92
N TYR A 44 -3.00 -31.34 -14.54
CA TYR A 44 -3.53 -29.99 -14.80
C TYR A 44 -3.44 -29.72 -16.32
N ASN A 45 -4.61 -29.46 -16.92
CA ASN A 45 -4.75 -29.01 -18.30
C ASN A 45 -5.56 -27.73 -18.33
N GLY A 46 -4.96 -26.66 -17.91
CA GLY A 46 -5.65 -25.39 -17.81
C GLY A 46 -4.67 -24.21 -17.80
N VAL A 47 -5.23 -23.01 -17.72
CA VAL A 47 -4.51 -21.75 -17.60
C VAL A 47 -4.73 -21.18 -16.20
N LEU A 48 -3.66 -20.87 -15.49
CA LEU A 48 -3.70 -20.07 -14.29
C LEU A 48 -3.61 -18.59 -14.68
N GLY A 49 -4.68 -17.85 -14.41
CA GLY A 49 -4.73 -16.41 -14.65
C GLY A 49 -3.91 -15.68 -13.59
N ILE A 50 -2.81 -15.06 -14.00
CA ILE A 50 -1.91 -14.34 -13.13
C ILE A 50 -2.24 -12.85 -13.20
N GLY A 51 -2.65 -12.25 -12.08
CA GLY A 51 -2.89 -10.81 -11.95
C GLY A 51 -1.62 -10.04 -11.56
N SER A 52 -1.74 -8.73 -11.47
CA SER A 52 -0.63 -7.82 -11.11
C SER A 52 0.04 -8.15 -9.77
N PHE A 53 -0.68 -8.73 -8.83
CA PHE A 53 -0.14 -9.18 -7.54
C PHE A 53 1.00 -10.20 -7.71
N SER A 54 0.88 -11.12 -8.69
CA SER A 54 1.91 -12.15 -8.94
C SER A 54 3.18 -11.59 -9.57
N TYR A 55 3.10 -10.47 -10.26
CA TYR A 55 4.26 -9.80 -10.84
C TYR A 55 5.12 -9.11 -9.79
N GLN A 56 4.47 -8.52 -8.81
CA GLN A 56 5.14 -7.62 -7.86
C GLN A 56 5.27 -8.22 -6.47
N HIS A 57 4.45 -9.20 -6.12
CA HIS A 57 4.28 -9.76 -4.76
C HIS A 57 4.00 -8.70 -3.68
N VAL A 58 3.66 -7.49 -4.12
CA VAL A 58 3.45 -6.33 -3.26
C VAL A 58 2.24 -5.55 -3.72
N THR A 59 1.57 -4.94 -2.77
CA THR A 59 0.50 -3.97 -3.00
C THR A 59 0.93 -2.61 -2.48
N ARG A 60 0.14 -1.59 -2.73
CA ARG A 60 0.32 -0.27 -2.13
C ARG A 60 0.50 -0.35 -0.59
N ASP A 61 -0.27 -1.23 0.05
CA ASP A 61 -0.30 -1.34 1.51
C ASP A 61 0.90 -2.12 2.07
N THR A 62 1.60 -2.90 1.25
CA THR A 62 2.80 -3.66 1.65
C THR A 62 3.89 -2.76 2.26
N TYR A 63 4.09 -1.58 1.68
CA TYR A 63 5.05 -0.59 2.16
C TYR A 63 4.37 0.65 2.77
N GLY A 64 3.08 0.58 3.05
CA GLY A 64 2.35 1.68 3.65
C GLY A 64 2.20 2.92 2.76
N PHE A 65 2.26 2.79 1.43
CA PHE A 65 2.07 3.91 0.51
C PHE A 65 0.64 4.44 0.57
N ALA A 66 0.40 5.35 1.51
CA ALA A 66 -0.88 6.01 1.68
C ALA A 66 -0.67 7.51 1.99
N ILE A 67 -1.60 8.33 1.53
CA ILE A 67 -1.67 9.74 1.89
C ILE A 67 -2.85 9.89 2.86
N LYS A 68 -2.59 10.49 4.01
CA LYS A 68 -3.60 10.77 5.03
C LYS A 68 -3.37 12.15 5.60
N ALA A 69 -4.46 12.91 5.81
CA ALA A 69 -4.39 14.14 6.57
C ALA A 69 -4.09 13.83 8.04
N THR A 70 -3.15 14.56 8.63
CA THR A 70 -2.78 14.41 10.05
C THR A 70 -3.04 15.68 10.85
N TYR A 71 -3.18 16.85 10.19
CA TYR A 71 -3.38 18.11 10.83
C TYR A 71 -4.26 19.03 9.96
N ALA A 72 -5.07 19.87 10.59
CA ALA A 72 -5.82 20.94 9.95
C ALA A 72 -5.91 22.15 10.88
N GLU A 73 -6.07 23.32 10.31
CA GLU A 73 -6.50 24.53 11.01
C GLU A 73 -7.87 24.93 10.49
N LEU A 74 -8.83 25.00 11.39
CA LEU A 74 -10.18 25.43 11.06
C LEU A 74 -10.32 26.92 11.27
N GLU A 75 -10.78 27.64 10.27
CA GLU A 75 -11.13 29.05 10.41
C GLU A 75 -12.43 29.19 11.20
N LEU A 76 -12.37 29.99 12.26
CA LEU A 76 -13.53 30.26 13.09
C LEU A 76 -14.29 31.45 12.51
N PRO A 77 -15.63 31.36 12.30
CA PRO A 77 -16.42 32.45 11.77
C PRO A 77 -16.42 33.64 12.73
N GLY A 78 -16.15 34.81 12.20
CA GLY A 78 -16.24 36.07 12.94
C GLY A 78 -17.70 36.51 13.14
N GLY A 79 -17.99 37.12 14.25
CA GLY A 79 -19.34 37.38 14.76
C GLY A 79 -20.20 38.43 14.04
N THR A 80 -19.77 39.19 13.04
CA THR A 80 -20.57 40.30 12.48
C THR A 80 -20.37 40.57 10.98
N GLY A 81 -19.99 39.57 10.17
CA GLY A 81 -19.89 39.79 8.72
C GLY A 81 -19.59 38.52 7.97
N MET A 82 -20.21 38.36 6.79
CA MET A 82 -19.93 37.22 5.90
C MET A 82 -18.47 37.29 5.46
N GLY A 83 -17.67 36.29 5.87
CA GLY A 83 -16.26 36.17 5.49
C GLY A 83 -15.24 36.69 6.48
N THR A 84 -15.65 37.16 7.68
CA THR A 84 -14.69 37.58 8.71
C THR A 84 -14.22 36.36 9.50
N VAL A 85 -12.92 36.11 9.51
CA VAL A 85 -12.27 35.06 10.31
C VAL A 85 -11.78 35.69 11.60
N CYS A 86 -12.21 35.15 12.76
CA CYS A 86 -11.77 35.66 14.06
C CYS A 86 -10.66 34.84 14.72
N GLY A 87 -10.23 33.76 14.08
CA GLY A 87 -9.15 32.91 14.56
C GLY A 87 -9.03 31.60 13.79
N ARG A 88 -8.03 30.82 14.15
CA ARG A 88 -7.85 29.47 13.65
C ARG A 88 -7.75 28.50 14.82
N GLU A 89 -8.45 27.39 14.72
CA GLU A 89 -8.43 26.31 15.70
C GLU A 89 -7.61 25.15 15.16
N PRO A 90 -6.48 24.78 15.80
CA PRO A 90 -5.69 23.63 15.40
C PRO A 90 -6.42 22.33 15.72
N ARG A 91 -6.40 21.39 14.78
CA ARG A 91 -6.96 20.04 14.95
C ARG A 91 -6.01 18.96 14.47
N ALA A 92 -5.65 18.06 15.37
CA ALA A 92 -5.01 16.82 14.98
C ALA A 92 -6.04 15.91 14.31
N ILE A 93 -5.71 15.43 13.10
CA ILE A 93 -6.51 14.47 12.34
C ILE A 93 -5.79 13.14 12.40
N PHE A 94 -6.54 12.05 12.55
CA PHE A 94 -5.96 10.70 12.53
C PHE A 94 -7.01 9.66 12.16
N LYS A 95 -6.54 8.54 11.65
CA LYS A 95 -7.36 7.36 11.38
C LYS A 95 -6.97 6.26 12.35
N GLN A 96 -7.96 5.76 13.10
CA GLN A 96 -7.82 4.64 14.02
C GLN A 96 -9.06 3.77 13.95
N PRO A 97 -9.12 2.81 13.01
CA PRO A 97 -10.27 1.92 12.86
C PRO A 97 -10.44 1.04 14.08
N LYS A 98 -11.69 0.82 14.51
CA LYS A 98 -12.00 0.00 15.70
C LYS A 98 -11.80 -1.50 15.49
N THR A 99 -11.82 -1.95 14.23
CA THR A 99 -11.79 -3.38 13.84
C THR A 99 -10.52 -3.76 13.08
N ASP A 100 -9.45 -3.01 13.27
CA ASP A 100 -8.18 -3.20 12.57
C ASP A 100 -7.10 -3.69 13.55
N ASP A 101 -6.12 -4.41 13.02
CA ASP A 101 -4.94 -4.90 13.74
C ASP A 101 -3.88 -3.81 14.03
N GLY A 102 -4.19 -2.55 13.74
CA GLY A 102 -3.30 -1.40 13.90
C GLY A 102 -2.54 -1.00 12.63
N LEU A 103 -2.51 -1.82 11.59
CA LEU A 103 -1.81 -1.53 10.33
C LEU A 103 -2.40 -0.33 9.57
N LYS A 104 -3.66 0.00 9.82
CA LYS A 104 -4.35 1.14 9.19
C LYS A 104 -4.36 2.41 10.03
N ASN A 105 -3.73 2.41 11.18
CA ASN A 105 -3.57 3.62 11.97
C ASN A 105 -2.77 4.67 11.17
N SER A 106 -3.09 5.93 11.36
CA SER A 106 -2.29 7.03 10.81
C SER A 106 -1.55 7.76 11.93
N ALA A 107 -0.45 8.38 11.56
CA ALA A 107 0.16 9.40 12.41
C ALA A 107 -0.82 10.53 12.71
N ARG A 108 -0.56 11.30 13.74
CA ARG A 108 -1.48 12.28 14.32
C ARG A 108 -0.81 13.64 14.53
N GLY A 109 -1.50 14.70 14.16
CA GLY A 109 -1.05 16.08 14.40
C GLY A 109 0.10 16.49 13.49
N LEU A 110 0.80 17.57 13.83
CA LEU A 110 2.04 17.95 13.19
C LEU A 110 3.11 16.90 13.48
N LEU A 111 3.92 16.58 12.47
CA LEU A 111 4.85 15.47 12.49
C LEU A 111 6.28 15.97 12.39
N HIS A 112 7.17 15.33 13.11
CA HIS A 112 8.60 15.55 13.02
C HIS A 112 9.34 14.23 12.86
N VAL A 113 10.20 14.14 11.87
CA VAL A 113 11.09 13.00 11.68
C VAL A 113 12.52 13.44 11.91
N ALA A 114 13.22 12.74 12.77
CA ALA A 114 14.63 12.96 13.04
C ALA A 114 15.40 11.64 12.96
N ASP A 115 16.69 11.72 12.70
CA ASP A 115 17.61 10.60 12.80
C ASP A 115 18.21 10.56 14.21
N VAL A 116 17.63 9.69 15.05
CA VAL A 116 18.10 9.46 16.42
C VAL A 116 18.29 7.95 16.56
N ASP A 117 19.49 7.45 16.25
CA ASP A 117 19.77 6.01 16.14
C ASP A 117 18.86 5.30 15.11
N GLY A 118 18.61 5.97 13.96
CA GLY A 118 17.66 5.61 12.92
C GLY A 118 16.46 6.57 12.84
N LEU A 119 15.71 6.48 11.75
CA LEU A 119 14.58 7.37 11.51
C LEU A 119 13.48 7.19 12.56
N THR A 120 13.23 8.23 13.33
CA THR A 120 12.22 8.26 14.39
C THR A 120 11.15 9.29 14.08
N LEU A 121 9.87 8.88 14.19
CA LEU A 121 8.69 9.72 14.01
C LEU A 121 8.19 10.24 15.36
N PHE A 122 8.03 11.54 15.48
CA PHE A 122 7.39 12.21 16.61
C PHE A 122 6.06 12.81 16.15
N GLU A 123 5.02 12.61 16.93
CA GLU A 123 3.66 13.05 16.65
C GLU A 123 3.22 14.20 17.56
N ASN A 124 2.22 14.97 17.15
CA ASN A 124 1.65 16.09 17.91
C ASN A 124 2.69 17.12 18.35
N VAL A 125 3.68 17.36 17.52
CA VAL A 125 4.68 18.42 17.80
C VAL A 125 4.13 19.80 17.50
N ASP A 126 4.81 20.84 17.97
CA ASP A 126 4.51 22.22 17.60
C ASP A 126 5.09 22.60 16.22
N TRP A 127 4.66 23.71 15.67
CA TRP A 127 5.13 24.22 14.37
C TRP A 127 6.65 24.43 14.32
N ALA A 128 7.24 24.91 15.40
CA ALA A 128 8.68 25.18 15.44
C ALA A 128 9.49 23.87 15.41
N THR A 129 8.96 22.81 15.98
CA THR A 129 9.57 21.47 15.96
C THR A 129 9.36 20.78 14.61
N GLU A 130 8.15 20.86 14.04
CA GLU A 130 7.83 20.31 12.71
C GLU A 130 8.81 20.82 11.66
N GLN A 131 9.07 22.12 11.62
CA GLN A 131 9.93 22.77 10.63
C GLN A 131 11.42 22.40 10.72
N ARG A 132 11.86 21.82 11.81
CA ARG A 132 13.26 21.38 12.01
C ARG A 132 13.46 19.91 11.63
N GLY A 133 12.39 19.20 11.25
CA GLY A 133 12.44 17.80 10.89
C GLY A 133 12.99 17.54 9.49
N MET A 134 13.12 16.25 9.19
CA MET A 134 13.58 15.78 7.89
C MET A 134 12.45 15.77 6.83
N LEU A 135 11.20 15.93 7.24
CA LEU A 135 10.07 16.00 6.33
C LEU A 135 10.14 17.29 5.50
N GLN A 136 9.90 17.17 4.22
CA GLN A 136 9.92 18.30 3.28
C GLN A 136 8.55 18.49 2.67
N THR A 137 8.16 19.76 2.50
CA THR A 137 6.96 20.10 1.75
C THR A 137 7.13 19.71 0.29
N THR A 138 6.33 18.77 -0.19
CA THR A 138 6.34 18.30 -1.58
C THR A 138 5.26 18.94 -2.44
N PHE A 139 4.23 19.50 -1.82
CA PHE A 139 3.12 20.17 -2.50
C PHE A 139 2.54 21.26 -1.59
N LEU A 140 2.34 22.46 -2.12
CA LEU A 140 1.78 23.59 -1.39
C LEU A 140 0.95 24.47 -2.34
N ASP A 141 -0.28 24.77 -1.95
CA ASP A 141 -1.19 25.69 -2.66
C ASP A 141 -1.27 25.40 -4.17
N GLY A 142 -1.53 24.15 -4.55
CA GLY A 142 -1.65 23.72 -5.93
C GLY A 142 -0.32 23.57 -6.67
N THR A 143 0.82 23.77 -6.02
CA THR A 143 2.14 23.79 -6.67
C THR A 143 3.05 22.72 -6.07
N PRO A 144 3.67 21.84 -6.90
CA PRO A 144 4.71 20.94 -6.46
C PRO A 144 5.94 21.70 -5.93
N ARG A 145 6.53 21.20 -4.85
CA ARG A 145 7.75 21.69 -4.22
C ARG A 145 8.78 20.57 -4.17
N ASN A 146 10.06 20.94 -4.19
CA ASN A 146 11.16 20.00 -4.05
C ASN A 146 11.02 18.75 -4.96
N PRO A 147 10.86 18.91 -6.30
CA PRO A 147 10.67 17.79 -7.20
C PRO A 147 11.89 16.88 -7.15
N THR A 148 11.66 15.58 -7.06
CA THR A 148 12.69 14.55 -7.05
C THR A 148 12.51 13.67 -8.30
N THR A 149 13.57 13.42 -9.03
CA THR A 149 13.51 12.54 -10.19
C THR A 149 13.69 11.08 -9.78
N LEU A 150 13.27 10.15 -10.65
CA LEU A 150 13.51 8.73 -10.43
C LEU A 150 15.02 8.41 -10.36
N ALA A 151 15.85 9.14 -11.11
CA ALA A 151 17.30 9.00 -11.03
C ALA A 151 17.85 9.36 -9.65
N ASP A 152 17.37 10.47 -9.06
CA ASP A 152 17.76 10.88 -7.70
C ASP A 152 17.36 9.84 -6.65
N ILE A 153 16.15 9.25 -6.80
CA ILE A 153 15.67 8.20 -5.90
C ILE A 153 16.56 6.96 -6.00
N ARG A 154 16.89 6.53 -7.21
CA ARG A 154 17.78 5.38 -7.45
C ARG A 154 19.16 5.61 -6.86
N ALA A 155 19.77 6.76 -7.15
CA ALA A 155 21.09 7.09 -6.61
C ALA A 155 21.11 7.10 -5.08
N ARG A 156 20.05 7.58 -4.43
CA ARG A 156 19.93 7.54 -2.98
C ARG A 156 19.85 6.12 -2.44
N VAL A 157 19.06 5.23 -3.07
CA VAL A 157 18.97 3.83 -2.66
C VAL A 157 20.31 3.12 -2.84
N GLU A 158 20.98 3.31 -3.99
CA GLU A 158 22.29 2.71 -4.29
C GLU A 158 23.38 3.16 -3.30
N SER A 159 23.30 4.38 -2.79
CA SER A 159 24.26 4.89 -1.81
C SER A 159 24.09 4.31 -0.40
N GLN A 160 23.01 3.58 -0.16
CA GLN A 160 22.69 2.96 1.13
C GLN A 160 22.89 1.43 1.15
N LEU A 161 23.20 0.86 -0.01
CA LEU A 161 23.54 -0.56 -0.19
C LEU A 161 25.03 -0.79 -0.07
#